data_a4aa61b7f77b0fbd97639e6e223a7eda
#
_entry.id   a4aa61b7f77b0fbd97639e6e223a7eda
#
_cell.length_a   1.000
_cell.length_b   1.000
_cell.length_c   1.000
_cell.angle_alpha   90.00
_cell.angle_beta   90.00
_cell.angle_gamma   90.00
#
_symmetry.space_group_name_H-M   'P 1'
#
loop_
_entity.id
_entity.type
_entity.pdbx_description
1 polymer ?
#
loop_
_entity_poly.entity_id
_entity_poly.type
_entity_poly.pdbx_seq_one_letter_code
_entity_poly.pdbx_strand_id
1 'polypeptide(L)'
;MDKMLSGAFEAFDMNRDEKLNDKDWEVFRGMMASENGLLAIKLGGDGTGGDQTATAIRWRYQKPVPQVPSTLLYKGVLYMINDSGILISFDPATGHVIKQGRLLGAIDKYFSSPVAADDKIFLIGQGGQVSVLKAAGEWEVLAVNELDDECFATPAIADGRIYIRTRSALYSFGK
;
A
#
# COMPACT_ATOMS: atom_id res chain seq x y z
N MET A 1 8.32 19.86 -30.94
CA MET A 1 7.04 20.37 -30.35
C MET A 1 5.91 19.35 -30.47
N ASP A 2 5.81 18.61 -31.59
CA ASP A 2 4.70 17.66 -31.83
C ASP A 2 4.61 16.45 -30.87
N LYS A 3 5.73 15.85 -30.45
CA LYS A 3 5.71 14.68 -29.54
C LYS A 3 5.20 14.98 -28.14
N MET A 4 5.35 16.21 -27.67
CA MET A 4 4.87 16.62 -26.34
C MET A 4 3.35 16.88 -26.37
N LEU A 5 2.84 17.39 -27.48
CA LEU A 5 1.40 17.63 -27.67
C LEU A 5 0.63 16.34 -27.93
N SER A 6 1.20 15.35 -28.67
CA SER A 6 0.54 14.06 -28.87
C SER A 6 0.45 13.26 -27.57
N GLY A 7 1.49 13.25 -26.74
CA GLY A 7 1.45 12.58 -25.44
C GLY A 7 0.46 13.20 -24.45
N ALA A 8 0.29 14.53 -24.49
CA ALA A 8 -0.72 15.21 -23.69
C ALA A 8 -2.14 14.89 -24.19
N PHE A 9 -2.35 14.83 -25.51
CA PHE A 9 -3.64 14.48 -26.10
C PHE A 9 -4.06 13.06 -25.65
N GLU A 10 -3.20 12.06 -25.85
CA GLU A 10 -3.47 10.68 -25.44
C GLU A 10 -3.75 10.54 -23.94
N ALA A 11 -3.13 11.37 -23.08
CA ALA A 11 -3.35 11.36 -21.65
C ALA A 11 -4.71 11.94 -21.24
N PHE A 12 -5.31 12.80 -22.07
CA PHE A 12 -6.62 13.41 -21.79
C PHE A 12 -7.77 12.80 -22.59
N ASP A 13 -7.52 12.07 -23.69
CA ASP A 13 -8.52 11.29 -24.41
C ASP A 13 -8.84 10.00 -23.64
N MET A 14 -9.66 10.14 -22.60
CA MET A 14 -9.95 9.07 -21.64
C MET A 14 -10.81 7.95 -22.24
N ASN A 15 -11.64 8.27 -23.23
CA ASN A 15 -12.52 7.30 -23.91
C ASN A 15 -11.91 6.75 -25.20
N ARG A 16 -10.74 7.28 -25.63
CA ARG A 16 -9.99 6.90 -26.84
C ARG A 16 -10.78 7.03 -28.13
N ASP A 17 -11.59 8.09 -28.24
CA ASP A 17 -12.35 8.38 -29.44
C ASP A 17 -11.64 9.38 -30.40
N GLU A 18 -10.35 9.66 -30.11
CA GLU A 18 -9.49 10.58 -30.84
C GLU A 18 -10.00 12.05 -30.84
N LYS A 19 -10.79 12.43 -29.85
CA LYS A 19 -11.33 13.78 -29.66
C LYS A 19 -11.25 14.18 -28.21
N LEU A 20 -10.83 15.40 -27.92
CA LEU A 20 -10.98 16.00 -26.60
C LEU A 20 -12.30 16.75 -26.53
N ASN A 21 -13.20 16.29 -25.70
CA ASN A 21 -14.54 16.82 -25.54
C ASN A 21 -14.99 16.84 -24.06
N ASP A 22 -16.21 17.32 -23.82
CA ASP A 22 -16.72 17.47 -22.45
C ASP A 22 -16.78 16.14 -21.68
N LYS A 23 -16.92 15.00 -22.36
CA LYS A 23 -16.94 13.68 -21.71
C LYS A 23 -15.61 13.31 -21.12
N ASP A 24 -14.52 13.56 -21.86
CA ASP A 24 -13.15 13.36 -21.37
C ASP A 24 -12.88 14.25 -20.18
N TRP A 25 -13.35 15.49 -20.24
CA TRP A 25 -13.22 16.45 -19.15
C TRP A 25 -14.04 16.04 -17.91
N GLU A 26 -15.21 15.48 -18.08
CA GLU A 26 -16.01 14.92 -16.97
C GLU A 26 -15.32 13.74 -16.31
N VAL A 27 -14.76 12.81 -17.11
CA VAL A 27 -13.98 11.67 -16.58
C VAL A 27 -12.75 12.18 -15.83
N PHE A 28 -12.00 13.11 -16.41
CA PHE A 28 -10.83 13.70 -15.78
C PHE A 28 -11.19 14.39 -14.45
N ARG A 29 -12.25 15.22 -14.43
CA ARG A 29 -12.75 15.84 -13.20
C ARG A 29 -13.17 14.81 -12.16
N GLY A 30 -13.84 13.74 -12.58
CA GLY A 30 -14.20 12.62 -11.69
C GLY A 30 -13.00 11.95 -11.07
N MET A 31 -11.95 11.71 -11.86
CA MET A 31 -10.68 11.15 -11.35
C MET A 31 -10.00 12.11 -10.36
N MET A 32 -9.93 13.40 -10.68
CA MET A 32 -9.32 14.41 -9.80
C MET A 32 -10.12 14.67 -8.53
N ALA A 33 -11.44 14.48 -8.58
CA ALA A 33 -12.32 14.59 -7.43
C ALA A 33 -12.40 13.28 -6.62
N SER A 34 -11.80 12.18 -7.11
CA SER A 34 -11.81 10.91 -6.39
C SER A 34 -11.00 11.03 -5.10
N GLU A 35 -11.63 10.74 -4.00
CA GLU A 35 -10.99 10.70 -2.70
C GLU A 35 -10.18 9.40 -2.58
N ASN A 36 -8.86 9.53 -2.43
CA ASN A 36 -7.99 8.40 -2.15
C ASN A 36 -8.03 8.09 -0.64
N GLY A 37 -8.05 6.82 -0.27
CA GLY A 37 -8.10 6.45 1.13
C GLY A 37 -8.16 4.94 1.35
N LEU A 38 -8.02 4.56 2.64
CA LEU A 38 -8.24 3.20 3.10
C LEU A 38 -9.67 3.07 3.60
N LEU A 39 -10.39 2.06 3.11
CA LEU A 39 -11.79 1.78 3.46
C LEU A 39 -11.91 0.40 4.11
N ALA A 40 -12.68 0.32 5.20
CA ALA A 40 -13.18 -0.95 5.69
C ALA A 40 -14.62 -1.15 5.21
N ILE A 41 -14.83 -2.23 4.47
CA ILE A 41 -16.10 -2.52 3.84
C ILE A 41 -16.70 -3.79 4.47
N LYS A 42 -17.97 -3.70 4.90
CA LYS A 42 -18.75 -4.88 5.30
C LYS A 42 -19.14 -5.64 4.04
N LEU A 43 -18.69 -6.88 3.92
CA LEU A 43 -19.14 -7.77 2.86
C LEU A 43 -20.52 -8.35 3.15
N GLY A 44 -21.27 -8.68 2.09
CA GLY A 44 -22.62 -9.21 2.19
C GLY A 44 -23.65 -8.09 2.28
N GLY A 45 -24.23 -7.72 1.16
CA GLY A 45 -25.38 -6.82 1.06
C GLY A 45 -26.66 -7.50 1.50
N ASP A 46 -27.75 -6.72 1.55
CA ASP A 46 -29.10 -7.18 1.84
C ASP A 46 -29.76 -7.95 0.66
N GLY A 47 -29.02 -8.12 -0.45
CA GLY A 47 -29.51 -8.82 -1.65
C GLY A 47 -30.48 -8.00 -2.52
N THR A 48 -30.74 -6.75 -2.15
CA THR A 48 -31.73 -5.91 -2.90
C THR A 48 -31.12 -5.30 -4.18
N GLY A 49 -29.79 -5.39 -4.38
CA GLY A 49 -29.09 -4.73 -5.47
C GLY A 49 -28.99 -3.21 -5.25
N GLY A 50 -28.24 -2.54 -6.14
CA GLY A 50 -28.03 -1.10 -6.07
C GLY A 50 -26.82 -0.65 -5.28
N ASP A 51 -26.65 0.67 -5.15
CA ASP A 51 -25.52 1.28 -4.46
C ASP A 51 -25.65 1.16 -2.93
N GLN A 52 -24.78 0.38 -2.33
CA GLN A 52 -24.72 0.15 -0.88
C GLN A 52 -23.58 0.91 -0.19
N THR A 53 -22.92 1.83 -0.87
CA THR A 53 -21.74 2.56 -0.39
C THR A 53 -21.97 3.17 0.99
N ALA A 54 -23.13 3.79 1.22
CA ALA A 54 -23.45 4.44 2.48
C ALA A 54 -23.59 3.48 3.68
N THR A 55 -24.01 2.25 3.44
CA THR A 55 -24.27 1.24 4.49
C THR A 55 -23.16 0.21 4.63
N ALA A 56 -22.38 -0.02 3.58
CA ALA A 56 -21.31 -0.99 3.56
C ALA A 56 -19.99 -0.46 4.17
N ILE A 57 -19.73 0.84 4.09
CA ILE A 57 -18.49 1.42 4.63
C ILE A 57 -18.60 1.51 6.15
N ARG A 58 -17.73 0.81 6.84
CA ARG A 58 -17.63 0.87 8.32
C ARG A 58 -16.84 2.07 8.80
N TRP A 59 -15.70 2.34 8.15
CA TRP A 59 -14.85 3.49 8.43
C TRP A 59 -13.99 3.84 7.22
N ARG A 60 -13.49 5.08 7.22
CA ARG A 60 -12.59 5.63 6.19
C ARG A 60 -11.39 6.27 6.84
N TYR A 61 -10.22 6.11 6.22
CA TYR A 61 -9.01 6.86 6.54
C TYR A 61 -8.60 7.65 5.30
N GLN A 62 -8.76 8.99 5.36
CA GLN A 62 -8.61 9.90 4.22
C GLN A 62 -7.33 10.73 4.34
N LYS A 63 -6.19 10.08 4.56
CA LYS A 63 -4.85 10.65 4.53
C LYS A 63 -4.02 9.89 3.50
N PRO A 64 -2.78 10.32 3.20
CA PRO A 64 -1.95 9.63 2.23
C PRO A 64 -1.85 8.14 2.50
N VAL A 65 -2.33 7.34 1.56
CA VAL A 65 -2.26 5.87 1.52
C VAL A 65 -1.23 5.45 0.49
N PRO A 66 -0.68 4.22 0.57
CA PRO A 66 0.26 3.70 -0.40
C PRO A 66 -0.38 3.54 -1.77
N GLN A 67 0.42 3.68 -2.84
CA GLN A 67 -0.01 3.42 -4.21
C GLN A 67 0.05 1.92 -4.55
N VAL A 68 1.06 1.22 -4.03
CA VAL A 68 1.34 -0.19 -4.38
C VAL A 68 1.22 -1.14 -3.19
N PRO A 69 1.84 -0.88 -2.02
CA PRO A 69 1.78 -1.81 -0.89
C PRO A 69 0.35 -2.08 -0.42
N SER A 70 0.04 -3.36 -0.22
CA SER A 70 -1.21 -3.76 0.45
C SER A 70 -1.09 -3.58 1.97
N THR A 71 -2.21 -3.43 2.63
CA THR A 71 -2.26 -3.47 4.10
C THR A 71 -2.12 -4.91 4.61
N LEU A 72 -1.60 -5.07 5.81
CA LEU A 72 -1.44 -6.35 6.50
C LEU A 72 -2.31 -6.39 7.76
N LEU A 73 -3.23 -7.33 7.84
CA LEU A 73 -3.92 -7.66 9.09
C LEU A 73 -3.20 -8.82 9.78
N TYR A 74 -2.64 -8.56 10.95
CA TYR A 74 -1.95 -9.59 11.73
C TYR A 74 -2.21 -9.41 13.22
N LYS A 75 -2.60 -10.48 13.90
CA LYS A 75 -2.92 -10.52 15.35
C LYS A 75 -3.86 -9.38 15.80
N GLY A 76 -4.90 -9.10 15.01
CA GLY A 76 -5.91 -8.10 15.35
C GLY A 76 -5.48 -6.65 15.17
N VAL A 77 -4.33 -6.40 14.55
CA VAL A 77 -3.84 -5.05 14.19
C VAL A 77 -3.70 -4.94 12.69
N LEU A 78 -4.17 -3.84 12.11
CA LEU A 78 -4.03 -3.54 10.69
C LEU A 78 -2.82 -2.61 10.50
N TYR A 79 -1.89 -3.00 9.64
CA TYR A 79 -0.68 -2.24 9.35
C TYR A 79 -0.70 -1.73 7.91
N MET A 80 -0.27 -0.48 7.72
CA MET A 80 -0.14 0.16 6.43
C MET A 80 1.17 0.95 6.38
N ILE A 81 2.01 0.69 5.38
CA ILE A 81 3.19 1.50 5.06
C ILE A 81 2.88 2.34 3.84
N ASN A 82 3.12 3.65 3.90
CA ASN A 82 2.99 4.51 2.73
C ASN A 82 4.31 4.62 1.95
N ASP A 83 4.24 5.21 0.75
CA ASP A 83 5.37 5.32 -0.18
C ASP A 83 6.58 6.07 0.41
N SER A 84 6.39 6.86 1.45
CA SER A 84 7.46 7.64 2.11
C SER A 84 7.97 7.01 3.41
N GLY A 85 7.66 5.74 3.68
CA GLY A 85 8.16 5.01 4.85
C GLY A 85 7.50 5.37 6.17
N ILE A 86 6.28 5.91 6.13
CA ILE A 86 5.48 6.09 7.34
C ILE A 86 4.63 4.84 7.55
N LEU A 87 4.91 4.12 8.63
CA LEU A 87 4.14 2.98 9.07
C LEU A 87 3.03 3.43 10.02
N ILE A 88 1.83 2.93 9.78
CA ILE A 88 0.64 3.21 10.59
C ILE A 88 0.04 1.89 11.01
N SER A 89 -0.28 1.77 12.30
CA SER A 89 -1.10 0.68 12.85
C SER A 89 -2.48 1.19 13.22
N PHE A 90 -3.50 0.38 12.96
CA PHE A 90 -4.89 0.70 13.20
C PHE A 90 -5.59 -0.40 14.00
N ASP A 91 -6.60 0.00 14.74
CA ASP A 91 -7.67 -0.90 15.15
C ASP A 91 -8.52 -1.23 13.91
N PRO A 92 -8.59 -2.48 13.46
CA PRO A 92 -9.28 -2.84 12.22
C PRO A 92 -10.82 -2.72 12.33
N ALA A 93 -11.37 -2.72 13.55
CA ALA A 93 -12.82 -2.60 13.74
C ALA A 93 -13.30 -1.16 13.61
N THR A 94 -12.49 -0.19 14.05
CA THR A 94 -12.86 1.23 14.16
C THR A 94 -12.12 2.15 13.20
N GLY A 95 -10.96 1.71 12.66
CA GLY A 95 -10.07 2.55 11.87
C GLY A 95 -9.27 3.56 12.71
N HIS A 96 -9.33 3.44 14.05
CA HIS A 96 -8.55 4.28 14.92
C HIS A 96 -7.05 4.02 14.74
N VAL A 97 -6.27 5.10 14.57
CA VAL A 97 -4.81 5.02 14.50
C VAL A 97 -4.26 4.76 15.90
N ILE A 98 -3.59 3.63 16.07
CA ILE A 98 -2.92 3.27 17.33
C ILE A 98 -1.56 3.96 17.37
N LYS A 99 -0.74 3.76 16.34
CA LYS A 99 0.58 4.36 16.23
C LYS A 99 0.87 4.75 14.79
N GLN A 100 1.56 5.88 14.63
CA GLN A 100 2.09 6.34 13.35
C GLN A 100 3.53 6.80 13.55
N GLY A 101 4.42 6.41 12.66
CA GLY A 101 5.82 6.85 12.72
C GLY A 101 6.58 6.52 11.44
N ARG A 102 7.66 7.28 11.23
CA ARG A 102 8.60 6.98 10.14
C ARG A 102 9.54 5.87 10.59
N LEU A 103 9.76 4.90 9.72
CA LEU A 103 10.78 3.87 9.95
C LEU A 103 12.19 4.50 9.91
N LEU A 104 13.10 4.01 10.74
CA LEU A 104 14.50 4.43 10.76
C LEU A 104 15.14 4.10 9.41
N GLY A 105 15.84 5.08 8.83
CA GLY A 105 16.49 4.91 7.53
C GLY A 105 15.53 4.86 6.33
N ALA A 106 14.23 5.02 6.53
CA ALA A 106 13.24 5.03 5.46
C ALA A 106 13.30 6.33 4.65
N ILE A 107 14.32 6.43 3.81
CA ILE A 107 14.51 7.50 2.82
C ILE A 107 14.02 7.07 1.43
N ASP A 108 13.76 5.78 1.25
CA ASP A 108 13.35 5.15 0.01
C ASP A 108 11.83 5.04 -0.12
N LYS A 109 11.41 4.71 -1.33
CA LYS A 109 10.03 4.33 -1.62
C LYS A 109 9.75 2.89 -1.17
N TYR A 110 8.49 2.61 -0.87
CA TYR A 110 8.02 1.28 -0.55
C TYR A 110 7.08 0.77 -1.65
N PHE A 111 7.44 -0.34 -2.27
CA PHE A 111 6.62 -1.06 -3.27
C PHE A 111 6.19 -2.42 -2.76
N SER A 112 7.00 -3.03 -1.89
CA SER A 112 6.70 -4.32 -1.30
C SER A 112 5.68 -4.17 -0.18
N SER A 113 4.73 -5.11 -0.11
CA SER A 113 3.75 -5.17 0.97
C SER A 113 4.40 -5.72 2.24
N PRO A 114 3.98 -5.28 3.44
CA PRO A 114 4.43 -5.88 4.69
C PRO A 114 3.99 -7.35 4.78
N VAL A 115 4.84 -8.19 5.37
CA VAL A 115 4.52 -9.58 5.71
C VAL A 115 4.80 -9.83 7.19
N ALA A 116 4.15 -10.84 7.78
CA ALA A 116 4.34 -11.13 9.20
C ALA A 116 4.46 -12.62 9.46
N ALA A 117 5.34 -12.95 10.41
CA ALA A 117 5.47 -14.28 11.02
C ALA A 117 6.16 -14.14 12.38
N ASP A 118 5.93 -15.11 13.25
CA ASP A 118 6.66 -15.26 14.52
C ASP A 118 6.72 -13.96 15.35
N ASP A 119 5.56 -13.31 15.51
CA ASP A 119 5.39 -12.03 16.22
C ASP A 119 6.18 -10.85 15.65
N LYS A 120 6.59 -10.94 14.40
CA LYS A 120 7.36 -9.92 13.70
C LYS A 120 6.68 -9.50 12.41
N ILE A 121 6.90 -8.24 12.04
CA ILE A 121 6.52 -7.67 10.74
C ILE A 121 7.82 -7.37 10.00
N PHE A 122 7.85 -7.72 8.72
CA PHE A 122 8.96 -7.46 7.82
C PHE A 122 8.50 -6.46 6.76
N LEU A 123 9.26 -5.38 6.61
CA LEU A 123 9.04 -4.30 5.66
C LEU A 123 10.33 -4.09 4.87
N ILE A 124 10.20 -3.98 3.55
CA ILE A 124 11.36 -3.83 2.68
C ILE A 124 11.20 -2.56 1.84
N GLY A 125 12.15 -1.63 1.97
CA GLY A 125 12.27 -0.46 1.13
C GLY A 125 12.85 -0.79 -0.25
N GLN A 126 12.64 0.09 -1.22
CA GLN A 126 13.16 -0.08 -2.59
C GLN A 126 14.67 -0.30 -2.62
N GLY A 127 15.44 0.40 -1.80
CA GLY A 127 16.91 0.26 -1.72
C GLY A 127 17.40 -1.04 -1.08
N GLY A 128 16.49 -1.93 -0.64
CA GLY A 128 16.86 -3.21 -0.03
C GLY A 128 16.95 -3.18 1.48
N GLN A 129 16.57 -2.08 2.11
CA GLN A 129 16.51 -1.99 3.57
C GLN A 129 15.36 -2.86 4.12
N VAL A 130 15.69 -3.82 4.95
CA VAL A 130 14.75 -4.74 5.62
C VAL A 130 14.56 -4.32 7.06
N SER A 131 13.42 -3.72 7.37
CA SER A 131 13.02 -3.39 8.74
C SER A 131 12.25 -4.54 9.35
N VAL A 132 12.67 -5.00 10.52
CA VAL A 132 12.02 -6.02 11.32
C VAL A 132 11.42 -5.37 12.54
N LEU A 133 10.11 -5.50 12.74
CA LEU A 133 9.39 -4.88 13.83
C LEU A 133 8.67 -5.93 14.69
N LYS A 134 8.46 -5.60 15.96
CA LYS A 134 7.55 -6.32 16.84
C LYS A 134 6.11 -6.10 16.36
N ALA A 135 5.37 -7.18 16.15
CA ALA A 135 3.96 -7.13 15.75
C ALA A 135 3.08 -6.77 16.94
N ALA A 136 2.85 -5.48 17.13
CA ALA A 136 1.98 -4.92 18.16
C ALA A 136 1.32 -3.64 17.63
N GLY A 137 0.23 -3.17 18.25
CA GLY A 137 -0.35 -1.87 17.94
C GLY A 137 0.69 -0.76 18.11
N GLU A 138 1.38 -0.76 19.25
CA GLU A 138 2.55 0.06 19.55
C GLU A 138 3.84 -0.62 19.07
N TRP A 139 3.96 -0.79 17.74
CA TRP A 139 5.08 -1.47 17.13
C TRP A 139 6.44 -0.83 17.47
N GLU A 140 7.50 -1.65 17.51
CA GLU A 140 8.89 -1.24 17.78
C GLU A 140 9.80 -1.83 16.71
N VAL A 141 10.81 -1.08 16.30
CA VAL A 141 11.86 -1.57 15.39
C VAL A 141 12.82 -2.46 16.18
N LEU A 142 12.91 -3.73 15.81
CA LEU A 142 13.80 -4.71 16.43
C LEU A 142 15.14 -4.77 15.72
N ALA A 143 15.14 -4.66 14.40
CA ALA A 143 16.34 -4.69 13.58
C ALA A 143 16.13 -3.97 12.26
N VAL A 144 17.22 -3.48 11.69
CA VAL A 144 17.30 -2.97 10.32
C VAL A 144 18.49 -3.65 9.66
N ASN A 145 18.27 -4.27 8.51
CA ASN A 145 19.30 -4.98 7.74
C ASN A 145 19.31 -4.42 6.32
N GLU A 146 20.46 -4.43 5.69
CA GLU A 146 20.63 -3.95 4.32
C GLU A 146 20.99 -5.13 3.40
N LEU A 147 20.36 -5.15 2.22
CA LEU A 147 20.67 -6.12 1.17
C LEU A 147 21.49 -5.52 0.04
N ASP A 148 21.71 -4.20 0.07
CA ASP A 148 22.48 -3.43 -0.91
C ASP A 148 22.05 -3.68 -2.38
N ASP A 149 20.75 -3.97 -2.59
CA ASP A 149 20.19 -4.24 -3.91
C ASP A 149 18.69 -3.89 -3.94
N GLU A 150 18.20 -3.38 -5.07
CA GLU A 150 16.81 -2.93 -5.22
C GLU A 150 15.79 -4.05 -5.01
N CYS A 151 14.76 -3.78 -4.22
CA CYS A 151 13.66 -4.69 -3.94
C CYS A 151 12.31 -4.06 -4.25
N PHE A 152 11.53 -4.70 -5.10
CA PHE A 152 10.16 -4.31 -5.46
C PHE A 152 9.15 -5.38 -5.04
N ALA A 153 9.61 -6.60 -4.83
CA ALA A 153 8.76 -7.74 -4.56
C ALA A 153 8.39 -7.85 -3.08
N THR A 154 7.15 -8.21 -2.83
CA THR A 154 6.70 -8.61 -1.49
C THR A 154 7.41 -9.92 -1.09
N PRO A 155 7.99 -10.02 0.11
CA PRO A 155 8.58 -11.25 0.59
C PRO A 155 7.57 -12.39 0.71
N ALA A 156 8.05 -13.63 0.57
CA ALA A 156 7.29 -14.82 0.89
C ALA A 156 7.80 -15.45 2.18
N ILE A 157 6.91 -16.03 2.97
CA ILE A 157 7.26 -16.77 4.17
C ILE A 157 6.68 -18.18 4.04
N ALA A 158 7.55 -19.18 4.11
CA ALA A 158 7.19 -20.58 4.04
C ALA A 158 8.22 -21.43 4.80
N ASP A 159 7.78 -22.52 5.39
CA ASP A 159 8.63 -23.54 6.03
C ASP A 159 9.69 -22.98 6.99
N GLY A 160 9.30 -21.97 7.80
CA GLY A 160 10.18 -21.29 8.76
C GLY A 160 11.25 -20.40 8.11
N ARG A 161 11.11 -20.07 6.85
CA ARG A 161 12.04 -19.22 6.10
C ARG A 161 11.34 -18.02 5.50
N ILE A 162 12.07 -16.90 5.38
CA ILE A 162 11.68 -15.75 4.60
C ILE A 162 12.47 -15.73 3.29
N TYR A 163 11.78 -15.53 2.19
CA TYR A 163 12.35 -15.41 0.86
C TYR A 163 12.18 -13.98 0.37
N ILE A 164 13.29 -13.36 -0.01
CA ILE A 164 13.33 -11.97 -0.48
C ILE A 164 13.93 -11.95 -1.87
N ARG A 165 13.16 -11.43 -2.83
CA ARG A 165 13.61 -11.23 -4.21
C ARG A 165 14.07 -9.79 -4.38
N THR A 166 15.34 -9.61 -4.64
CA THR A 166 15.93 -8.35 -5.09
C THR A 166 16.12 -8.36 -6.62
N ARG A 167 16.67 -7.27 -7.17
CA ARG A 167 16.90 -7.16 -8.60
C ARG A 167 17.85 -8.25 -9.12
N SER A 168 18.93 -8.52 -8.41
CA SER A 168 19.98 -9.46 -8.84
C SER A 168 19.91 -10.83 -8.19
N ALA A 169 19.21 -11.00 -7.05
CA ALA A 169 19.26 -12.23 -6.26
C ALA A 169 17.92 -12.63 -5.65
N LEU A 170 17.84 -13.90 -5.26
CA LEU A 170 16.81 -14.45 -4.37
C LEU A 170 17.48 -14.92 -3.09
N TYR A 171 17.15 -14.30 -1.99
CA TYR A 171 17.63 -14.65 -0.66
C TYR A 171 16.66 -15.58 0.05
N SER A 172 17.20 -16.46 0.90
CA SER A 172 16.42 -17.33 1.78
C SER A 172 17.06 -17.30 3.16
N PHE A 173 16.36 -16.71 4.13
CA PHE A 173 16.80 -16.65 5.52
C PHE A 173 15.91 -17.53 6.39
N GLY A 174 16.49 -18.26 7.32
CA GLY A 174 15.79 -19.14 8.25
C GLY A 174 16.80 -19.89 9.11
N LYS A 175 16.30 -20.59 10.13
CA LYS A 175 17.09 -21.49 10.96
C LYS A 175 17.30 -22.82 10.26
#